data_8820997b701e30cf4ece70f0fd08f688
#
_entry.id   8820997b701e30cf4ece70f0fd08f688
#
_cell.length_a   1.000
_cell.length_b   1.000
_cell.length_c   1.000
_cell.angle_alpha   90.00
_cell.angle_beta   90.00
_cell.angle_gamma   90.00
#
_symmetry.space_group_name_H-M   'P 1'
#
loop_
_entity.id
_entity.type
_entity.pdbx_description
1 polymer ?
#
loop_
_entity_poly.entity_id
_entity_poly.type
_entity_poly.pdbx_seq_one_letter_code
_entity_poly.pdbx_strand_id
1 'polypeptide(L)'
;AWGIDLEGELAVITDDVPMGATPAEAAAHIQLLMLVNDVSLRNLIPGELAKGFGFYQSKPSSSFSPVAVTPDELGETWRDGKVHRPLVSHINGELFGQPDAGTDMTFNFPTLVAHAARTRPLGAGTIIGSGTVSNYDRSAGSSCLAEKRMLEVIEHGEAKTPFLKFGDRVRIEMFDAAGQSIFGAIDQQVERYEH
;
A
#
# COMPACT_ATOMS: atom_id res chain seq x y z
N ALA A 1 -21.72 -2.35 -10.17
CA ALA A 1 -20.70 -2.84 -9.26
C ALA A 1 -19.55 -1.82 -9.18
N TRP A 2 -19.02 -1.55 -7.98
CA TRP A 2 -18.04 -0.47 -7.74
C TRP A 2 -16.60 -0.85 -8.07
N GLY A 3 -16.31 -2.12 -8.41
CA GLY A 3 -14.96 -2.60 -8.74
C GLY A 3 -14.07 -2.62 -7.50
N ILE A 4 -14.40 -3.48 -6.52
CA ILE A 4 -13.66 -3.58 -5.26
C ILE A 4 -12.27 -4.16 -5.53
N ASP A 5 -11.23 -3.46 -5.10
CA ASP A 5 -9.84 -3.84 -5.28
C ASP A 5 -9.07 -3.73 -3.96
N LEU A 6 -8.03 -4.56 -3.80
CA LEU A 6 -7.03 -4.39 -2.77
C LEU A 6 -5.92 -3.46 -3.30
N GLU A 7 -5.23 -2.79 -2.41
CA GLU A 7 -3.92 -2.17 -2.66
C GLU A 7 -2.99 -2.52 -1.52
N GLY A 8 -2.08 -3.48 -1.77
CA GLY A 8 -1.05 -3.85 -0.80
C GLY A 8 0.06 -2.81 -0.79
N GLU A 9 0.24 -2.18 0.37
CA GLU A 9 1.19 -1.08 0.58
C GLU A 9 1.90 -1.19 1.92
N LEU A 10 2.97 -0.41 2.07
CA LEU A 10 3.49 -0.02 3.37
C LEU A 10 3.05 1.39 3.70
N ALA A 11 3.04 1.71 4.98
CA ALA A 11 2.86 3.07 5.48
C ALA A 11 3.86 3.36 6.60
N VAL A 12 4.22 4.63 6.73
CA VAL A 12 4.97 5.15 7.87
C VAL A 12 4.06 5.98 8.76
N ILE A 13 4.36 6.02 10.05
CA ILE A 13 3.73 6.89 11.02
C ILE A 13 4.78 7.87 11.50
N THR A 14 4.45 9.17 11.47
CA THR A 14 5.39 10.23 11.86
C THR A 14 5.08 10.79 13.24
N ASP A 15 6.07 11.43 13.86
CA ASP A 15 5.84 12.44 14.89
C ASP A 15 5.47 13.79 14.26
N ASP A 16 5.64 14.91 14.98
CA ASP A 16 5.36 16.24 14.46
C ASP A 16 6.40 16.66 13.41
N VAL A 17 5.98 16.81 12.15
CA VAL A 17 6.86 17.19 11.02
C VAL A 17 6.68 18.68 10.73
N PRO A 18 7.75 19.51 10.77
CA PRO A 18 7.67 20.92 10.42
C PRO A 18 7.24 21.15 8.98
N MET A 19 6.48 22.21 8.74
CA MET A 19 6.16 22.65 7.37
C MET A 19 7.45 22.97 6.60
N GLY A 20 7.56 22.43 5.38
CA GLY A 20 8.70 22.65 4.50
C GLY A 20 9.92 21.80 4.83
N ALA A 21 9.80 20.80 5.70
CA ALA A 21 10.88 19.85 5.98
C ALA A 21 11.44 19.23 4.70
N THR A 22 12.76 19.21 4.58
CA THR A 22 13.46 18.50 3.50
C THR A 22 13.35 16.98 3.68
N PRO A 23 13.59 16.16 2.65
CA PRO A 23 13.61 14.70 2.81
C PRO A 23 14.62 14.22 3.87
N ALA A 24 15.76 14.88 4.00
CA ALA A 24 16.76 14.54 5.02
C ALA A 24 16.25 14.80 6.44
N GLU A 25 15.55 15.91 6.66
CA GLU A 25 14.90 16.23 7.93
C GLU A 25 13.72 15.29 8.19
N ALA A 26 12.86 15.07 7.18
CA ALA A 26 11.69 14.21 7.27
C ALA A 26 12.04 12.76 7.65
N ALA A 27 13.22 12.26 7.29
CA ALA A 27 13.67 10.93 7.66
C ALA A 27 13.72 10.70 9.19
N ALA A 28 14.08 11.72 9.96
CA ALA A 28 14.14 11.65 11.42
C ALA A 28 12.75 11.62 12.09
N HIS A 29 11.72 11.99 11.36
CA HIS A 29 10.33 12.04 11.83
C HIS A 29 9.55 10.75 11.57
N ILE A 30 10.14 9.76 10.89
CA ILE A 30 9.53 8.44 10.69
C ILE A 30 9.74 7.60 11.94
N GLN A 31 8.66 7.33 12.67
CA GLN A 31 8.72 6.64 13.96
C GLN A 31 8.35 5.15 13.84
N LEU A 32 7.33 4.84 13.04
CA LEU A 32 6.82 3.47 12.90
C LEU A 32 6.52 3.14 11.44
N LEU A 33 6.53 1.86 11.12
CA LEU A 33 6.08 1.31 9.84
C LEU A 33 5.00 0.26 10.06
N MET A 34 4.09 0.11 9.10
CA MET A 34 3.04 -0.91 9.11
C MET A 34 2.61 -1.24 7.68
N LEU A 35 1.86 -2.32 7.52
CA LEU A 35 1.17 -2.63 6.26
C LEU A 35 -0.16 -1.91 6.18
N VAL A 36 -0.60 -1.64 4.96
CA VAL A 36 -1.93 -1.10 4.67
C VAL A 36 -2.54 -1.78 3.46
N ASN A 37 -3.83 -2.04 3.52
CA ASN A 37 -4.67 -2.31 2.37
C ASN A 37 -5.49 -1.04 2.10
N ASP A 38 -5.07 -0.26 1.10
CA ASP A 38 -5.77 0.95 0.68
C ASP A 38 -6.90 0.59 -0.30
N VAL A 39 -7.95 0.00 0.26
CA VAL A 39 -9.10 -0.50 -0.49
C VAL A 39 -9.61 0.54 -1.47
N SER A 40 -9.80 0.11 -2.73
CA SER A 40 -10.21 1.00 -3.81
C SER A 40 -11.48 0.52 -4.50
N LEU A 41 -12.33 1.48 -4.88
CA LEU A 41 -13.54 1.25 -5.66
C LEU A 41 -13.29 1.78 -7.09
N ARG A 42 -12.64 0.95 -7.92
CA ARG A 42 -12.07 1.38 -9.21
C ARG A 42 -13.05 2.04 -10.16
N ASN A 43 -14.31 1.61 -10.14
CA ASN A 43 -15.32 2.15 -11.05
C ASN A 43 -15.85 3.54 -10.62
N LEU A 44 -15.55 4.00 -9.40
CA LEU A 44 -15.88 5.35 -8.94
C LEU A 44 -14.76 6.36 -9.26
N ILE A 45 -13.51 5.90 -9.37
CA ILE A 45 -12.32 6.74 -9.57
C ILE A 45 -12.43 7.67 -10.79
N PRO A 46 -12.83 7.21 -12.00
CA PRO A 46 -12.86 8.10 -13.17
C PRO A 46 -13.81 9.29 -12.99
N GLY A 47 -14.96 9.08 -12.33
CA GLY A 47 -15.91 10.14 -12.06
C GLY A 47 -15.42 11.17 -11.04
N GLU A 48 -14.60 10.75 -10.08
CA GLU A 48 -13.98 11.66 -9.10
C GLU A 48 -12.81 12.42 -9.72
N LEU A 49 -11.93 11.74 -10.45
CA LEU A 49 -10.79 12.37 -11.12
C LEU A 49 -11.23 13.40 -12.18
N ALA A 50 -12.33 13.14 -12.89
CA ALA A 50 -12.87 14.08 -13.87
C ALA A 50 -13.26 15.44 -13.26
N LYS A 51 -13.47 15.51 -11.95
CA LYS A 51 -13.75 16.75 -11.21
C LYS A 51 -12.48 17.50 -10.80
N GLY A 52 -11.30 16.92 -10.98
CA GLY A 52 -10.01 17.54 -10.64
C GLY A 52 -9.73 17.65 -9.14
N PHE A 53 -10.50 16.99 -8.27
CA PHE A 53 -10.39 17.13 -6.82
C PHE A 53 -9.62 16.00 -6.14
N GLY A 54 -9.58 14.81 -6.72
CA GLY A 54 -8.93 13.62 -6.18
C GLY A 54 -9.94 12.56 -5.74
N PHE A 55 -9.47 11.66 -4.89
CA PHE A 55 -10.25 10.50 -4.43
C PHE A 55 -11.00 10.83 -3.13
N TYR A 56 -12.25 10.39 -3.01
CA TYR A 56 -13.03 10.48 -1.79
C TYR A 56 -13.88 9.23 -1.58
N GLN A 57 -15.00 9.08 -2.31
CA GLN A 57 -15.87 7.89 -2.19
C GLN A 57 -15.25 6.63 -2.77
N SER A 58 -14.32 6.80 -3.72
CA SER A 58 -13.57 5.69 -4.30
C SER A 58 -12.52 5.08 -3.37
N LYS A 59 -12.20 5.76 -2.28
CA LYS A 59 -11.30 5.30 -1.22
C LYS A 59 -12.07 5.18 0.10
N PRO A 60 -12.76 4.04 0.34
CA PRO A 60 -13.37 3.78 1.64
C PRO A 60 -12.31 3.59 2.73
N SER A 61 -12.68 3.12 3.91
CA SER A 61 -11.73 2.90 5.00
C SER A 61 -10.62 1.94 4.60
N SER A 62 -9.37 2.33 4.83
CA SER A 62 -8.19 1.47 4.74
C SER A 62 -8.15 0.50 5.91
N SER A 63 -7.43 -0.60 5.74
CA SER A 63 -7.11 -1.53 6.82
C SER A 63 -5.61 -1.60 7.02
N PHE A 64 -5.20 -1.78 8.26
CA PHE A 64 -3.80 -1.79 8.64
C PHE A 64 -3.43 -3.11 9.31
N SER A 65 -2.13 -3.45 9.28
CA SER A 65 -1.61 -4.57 10.05
C SER A 65 -1.81 -4.35 11.55
N PRO A 66 -1.97 -5.43 12.34
CA PRO A 66 -2.23 -5.33 13.77
C PRO A 66 -1.04 -4.77 14.57
N VAL A 67 0.16 -4.80 13.99
CA VAL A 67 1.40 -4.33 14.61
C VAL A 67 2.07 -3.31 13.69
N ALA A 68 2.60 -2.24 14.30
CA ALA A 68 3.56 -1.33 13.69
C ALA A 68 4.91 -1.51 14.39
N VAL A 69 6.01 -1.42 13.64
CA VAL A 69 7.38 -1.60 14.17
C VAL A 69 8.21 -0.34 13.92
N THR A 70 9.22 -0.13 14.73
CA THR A 70 10.19 0.95 14.53
C THR A 70 11.14 0.60 13.37
N PRO A 71 11.76 1.60 12.71
CA PRO A 71 12.71 1.34 11.62
C PRO A 71 13.89 0.42 12.00
N ASP A 72 14.36 0.48 13.26
CA ASP A 72 15.45 -0.35 13.76
C ASP A 72 15.10 -1.83 13.89
N GLU A 73 13.84 -2.17 14.15
CA GLU A 73 13.36 -3.57 14.13
C GLU A 73 13.48 -4.23 12.75
N LEU A 74 13.46 -3.44 11.68
CA LEU A 74 13.63 -3.91 10.32
C LEU A 74 15.12 -4.15 9.96
N GLY A 75 16.05 -3.62 10.77
CA GLY A 75 17.48 -3.75 10.56
C GLY A 75 17.92 -3.32 9.15
N GLU A 76 18.78 -4.13 8.52
CA GLU A 76 19.32 -3.82 7.19
C GLU A 76 18.29 -3.82 6.05
N THR A 77 17.07 -4.31 6.30
CA THR A 77 16.00 -4.26 5.31
C THR A 77 15.41 -2.86 5.17
N TRP A 78 15.53 -2.02 6.22
CA TRP A 78 15.24 -0.60 6.15
C TRP A 78 16.51 0.16 5.72
N ARG A 79 16.58 0.53 4.46
CA ARG A 79 17.69 1.33 3.93
C ARG A 79 17.20 2.31 2.87
N ASP A 80 17.85 3.43 2.75
CA ASP A 80 17.52 4.49 1.80
C ASP A 80 16.06 4.99 1.91
N GLY A 81 15.47 4.88 3.12
CA GLY A 81 14.08 5.23 3.37
C GLY A 81 13.06 4.32 2.69
N LYS A 82 13.41 3.05 2.46
CA LYS A 82 12.60 2.01 1.84
C LYS A 82 12.72 0.70 2.62
N VAL A 83 11.72 -0.17 2.50
CA VAL A 83 11.74 -1.53 3.06
C VAL A 83 12.01 -2.52 1.94
N HIS A 84 13.14 -3.21 1.98
CA HIS A 84 13.54 -4.22 0.99
C HIS A 84 13.13 -5.62 1.44
N ARG A 85 11.83 -5.89 1.29
CA ARG A 85 11.20 -7.19 1.59
C ARG A 85 10.00 -7.41 0.67
N PRO A 86 9.72 -8.65 0.29
CA PRO A 86 8.49 -8.97 -0.44
C PRO A 86 7.24 -8.66 0.39
N LEU A 87 6.29 -7.94 -0.21
CA LEU A 87 4.94 -7.79 0.31
C LEU A 87 4.09 -8.89 -0.31
N VAL A 88 3.67 -9.85 0.51
CA VAL A 88 2.99 -11.07 0.06
C VAL A 88 1.49 -10.87 0.15
N SER A 89 0.81 -10.97 -0.98
CA SER A 89 -0.64 -10.84 -1.07
C SER A 89 -1.28 -12.15 -1.54
N HIS A 90 -2.36 -12.55 -0.87
CA HIS A 90 -3.17 -13.71 -1.27
C HIS A 90 -4.62 -13.28 -1.47
N ILE A 91 -5.29 -13.91 -2.43
CA ILE A 91 -6.74 -13.79 -2.64
C ILE A 91 -7.31 -15.20 -2.55
N ASN A 92 -8.28 -15.41 -1.67
CA ASN A 92 -8.92 -16.71 -1.43
C ASN A 92 -7.93 -17.85 -1.12
N GLY A 93 -6.81 -17.52 -0.45
CA GLY A 93 -5.76 -18.46 -0.08
C GLY A 93 -4.72 -18.73 -1.19
N GLU A 94 -4.92 -18.23 -2.40
CA GLU A 94 -3.97 -18.36 -3.49
C GLU A 94 -3.03 -17.15 -3.55
N LEU A 95 -1.73 -17.40 -3.79
CA LEU A 95 -0.73 -16.34 -3.95
C LEU A 95 -1.11 -15.45 -5.15
N PHE A 96 -1.31 -14.16 -4.87
CA PHE A 96 -1.62 -13.16 -5.88
C PHE A 96 -0.35 -12.41 -6.36
N GLY A 97 0.55 -12.10 -5.44
CA GLY A 97 1.82 -11.48 -5.73
C GLY A 97 2.70 -11.34 -4.49
N GLN A 98 4.00 -11.10 -4.75
CA GLN A 98 5.03 -10.90 -3.73
C GLN A 98 6.12 -9.91 -4.20
N PRO A 99 5.75 -8.73 -4.73
CA PRO A 99 6.74 -7.76 -5.14
C PRO A 99 7.53 -7.23 -3.94
N ASP A 100 8.81 -6.96 -4.14
CA ASP A 100 9.67 -6.34 -3.11
C ASP A 100 9.30 -4.85 -2.96
N ALA A 101 9.05 -4.42 -1.73
CA ALA A 101 8.53 -3.08 -1.46
C ALA A 101 9.56 -1.96 -1.65
N GLY A 102 10.86 -2.27 -1.63
CA GLY A 102 11.92 -1.28 -1.86
C GLY A 102 12.38 -1.23 -3.32
N THR A 103 12.26 -2.36 -4.03
CA THR A 103 12.65 -2.46 -5.43
C THR A 103 11.65 -1.67 -6.28
N ASP A 104 12.18 -0.85 -7.21
CA ASP A 104 11.39 0.01 -8.11
C ASP A 104 10.53 1.08 -7.43
N MET A 105 10.61 1.25 -6.10
CA MET A 105 9.95 2.32 -5.40
C MET A 105 10.52 3.68 -5.85
N THR A 106 9.74 4.46 -6.58
CA THR A 106 10.19 5.73 -7.19
C THR A 106 10.52 6.78 -6.14
N PHE A 107 9.63 6.98 -5.17
CA PHE A 107 9.79 7.94 -4.08
C PHE A 107 9.91 7.20 -2.76
N ASN A 108 11.01 7.37 -2.05
CA ASN A 108 11.18 6.80 -0.71
C ASN A 108 10.30 7.53 0.33
N PHE A 109 10.11 6.94 1.49
CA PHE A 109 9.25 7.50 2.53
C PHE A 109 9.67 8.91 2.99
N PRO A 110 10.96 9.24 3.20
CA PRO A 110 11.36 10.60 3.52
C PRO A 110 10.91 11.64 2.47
N THR A 111 10.97 11.29 1.19
CA THR A 111 10.48 12.14 0.09
C THR A 111 8.96 12.32 0.16
N LEU A 112 8.22 11.24 0.43
CA LEU A 112 6.75 11.30 0.54
C LEU A 112 6.31 12.15 1.74
N VAL A 113 6.97 12.00 2.90
CA VAL A 113 6.70 12.79 4.10
C VAL A 113 7.01 14.27 3.84
N ALA A 114 8.18 14.60 3.27
CA ALA A 114 8.53 15.96 2.91
C ALA A 114 7.54 16.58 1.91
N HIS A 115 7.06 15.79 0.94
CA HIS A 115 6.05 16.23 -0.01
C HIS A 115 4.72 16.58 0.69
N ALA A 116 4.27 15.74 1.62
CA ALA A 116 3.05 15.99 2.40
C ALA A 116 3.19 17.22 3.31
N ALA A 117 4.37 17.44 3.87
CA ALA A 117 4.68 18.57 4.76
C ALA A 117 4.97 19.88 4.02
N ARG A 118 4.96 19.92 2.70
CA ARG A 118 5.40 21.06 1.89
C ARG A 118 4.67 22.37 2.21
N THR A 119 3.37 22.30 2.48
CA THR A 119 2.50 23.49 2.67
C THR A 119 1.78 23.51 4.02
N ARG A 120 2.08 22.55 4.90
CA ARG A 120 1.49 22.40 6.23
C ARG A 120 2.40 21.58 7.13
N PRO A 121 2.41 21.80 8.45
CA PRO A 121 3.02 20.84 9.36
C PRO A 121 2.18 19.56 9.39
N LEU A 122 2.81 18.42 9.68
CA LEU A 122 2.11 17.18 9.98
C LEU A 122 2.13 16.97 11.49
N GLY A 123 1.01 16.60 12.06
CA GLY A 123 0.93 16.26 13.49
C GLY A 123 1.39 14.83 13.75
N ALA A 124 1.86 14.56 14.95
CA ALA A 124 2.23 13.23 15.42
C ALA A 124 1.09 12.23 15.19
N GLY A 125 1.42 11.03 14.69
CA GLY A 125 0.44 10.02 14.28
C GLY A 125 -0.05 10.16 12.84
N THR A 126 0.51 11.07 12.04
CA THR A 126 0.20 11.15 10.61
C THR A 126 0.70 9.90 9.90
N ILE A 127 -0.17 9.28 9.09
CA ILE A 127 0.11 8.07 8.32
C ILE A 127 0.34 8.46 6.86
N ILE A 128 1.47 8.02 6.29
CA ILE A 128 1.82 8.25 4.88
C ILE A 128 2.03 6.88 4.22
N GLY A 129 1.19 6.52 3.26
CA GLY A 129 1.31 5.30 2.46
C GLY A 129 2.31 5.41 1.33
N SER A 130 2.85 4.27 0.91
CA SER A 130 3.82 4.18 -0.19
C SER A 130 3.18 4.31 -1.58
N GLY A 131 1.86 4.13 -1.66
CA GLY A 131 1.22 3.68 -2.88
C GLY A 131 1.41 2.17 -3.08
N THR A 132 0.60 1.57 -3.93
CA THR A 132 0.63 0.12 -4.20
C THR A 132 2.03 -0.36 -4.57
N VAL A 133 2.50 -1.41 -3.89
CA VAL A 133 3.82 -2.01 -4.18
C VAL A 133 3.78 -2.70 -5.53
N SER A 134 4.74 -2.39 -6.39
CA SER A 134 4.83 -2.93 -7.75
C SER A 134 6.29 -3.03 -8.19
N ASN A 135 6.62 -4.05 -8.99
CA ASN A 135 7.94 -4.21 -9.59
C ASN A 135 7.85 -4.29 -11.12
N TYR A 136 8.91 -3.88 -11.79
CA TYR A 136 9.04 -4.09 -13.24
C TYR A 136 9.12 -5.58 -13.59
N ASP A 137 9.66 -6.40 -12.70
CA ASP A 137 9.65 -7.86 -12.83
C ASP A 137 8.23 -8.41 -12.61
N ARG A 138 7.55 -8.71 -13.71
CA ARG A 138 6.19 -9.25 -13.70
C ARG A 138 6.05 -10.62 -13.03
N SER A 139 7.15 -11.36 -12.88
CA SER A 139 7.13 -12.65 -12.19
C SER A 139 6.86 -12.53 -10.69
N ALA A 140 7.08 -11.33 -10.12
CA ALA A 140 6.73 -11.02 -8.75
C ALA A 140 5.20 -10.93 -8.50
N GLY A 141 4.39 -10.91 -9.56
CA GLY A 141 2.96 -10.68 -9.47
C GLY A 141 2.61 -9.23 -9.17
N SER A 142 1.41 -8.99 -8.65
CA SER A 142 0.88 -7.64 -8.38
C SER A 142 0.38 -7.53 -6.95
N SER A 143 0.25 -6.30 -6.45
CA SER A 143 -0.36 -6.00 -5.14
C SER A 143 -1.72 -5.28 -5.27
N CYS A 144 -2.26 -5.14 -6.48
CA CYS A 144 -3.63 -4.74 -6.75
C CYS A 144 -4.17 -5.38 -8.03
N LEU A 145 -5.49 -5.53 -8.10
CA LEU A 145 -6.15 -6.10 -9.28
C LEU A 145 -6.10 -5.17 -10.48
N ALA A 146 -6.12 -3.85 -10.26
CA ALA A 146 -6.05 -2.87 -11.34
C ALA A 146 -4.76 -3.03 -12.17
N GLU A 147 -3.61 -3.22 -11.52
CA GLU A 147 -2.34 -3.50 -12.21
C GLU A 147 -2.41 -4.83 -12.97
N LYS A 148 -2.79 -5.91 -12.30
CA LYS A 148 -2.93 -7.24 -12.93
C LYS A 148 -3.80 -7.18 -14.18
N ARG A 149 -4.95 -6.52 -14.09
CA ARG A 149 -5.89 -6.34 -15.20
C ARG A 149 -5.32 -5.52 -16.33
N MET A 150 -4.56 -4.45 -16.00
CA MET A 150 -3.91 -3.63 -17.02
C MET A 150 -2.80 -4.40 -17.75
N LEU A 151 -2.02 -5.21 -17.02
CA LEU A 151 -1.02 -6.09 -17.63
C LEU A 151 -1.67 -7.11 -18.58
N GLU A 152 -2.82 -7.69 -18.20
CA GLU A 152 -3.59 -8.58 -19.07
C GLU A 152 -4.09 -7.86 -20.34
N VAL A 153 -4.54 -6.61 -20.22
CA VAL A 153 -4.95 -5.81 -21.39
C VAL A 153 -3.77 -5.56 -22.32
N ILE A 154 -2.60 -5.23 -21.78
CA ILE A 154 -1.38 -5.00 -22.57
C ILE A 154 -0.94 -6.29 -23.29
N GLU A 155 -1.01 -7.43 -22.64
CA GLU A 155 -0.52 -8.71 -23.13
C GLU A 155 -1.53 -9.43 -24.04
N HIS A 156 -2.82 -9.37 -23.70
CA HIS A 156 -3.87 -10.17 -24.34
C HIS A 156 -5.01 -9.34 -24.96
N GLY A 157 -4.99 -8.02 -24.82
CA GLY A 157 -6.01 -7.12 -25.35
C GLY A 157 -7.25 -6.95 -24.47
N GLU A 158 -7.41 -7.77 -23.41
CA GLU A 158 -8.55 -7.71 -22.51
C GLU A 158 -8.18 -8.13 -21.07
N ALA A 159 -8.89 -7.57 -20.09
CA ALA A 159 -8.75 -7.97 -18.69
C ALA A 159 -9.60 -9.21 -18.40
N LYS A 160 -8.98 -10.27 -17.87
CA LYS A 160 -9.64 -11.54 -17.51
C LYS A 160 -9.90 -11.66 -16.00
N THR A 161 -8.98 -11.16 -15.18
CA THR A 161 -9.10 -11.18 -13.72
C THR A 161 -10.26 -10.31 -13.26
N PRO A 162 -11.25 -10.80 -12.53
CA PRO A 162 -12.35 -10.00 -12.00
C PRO A 162 -11.89 -9.14 -10.81
N PHE A 163 -12.61 -8.07 -10.51
CA PHE A 163 -12.53 -7.41 -9.21
C PHE A 163 -13.09 -8.29 -8.11
N LEU A 164 -12.73 -7.98 -6.84
CA LEU A 164 -13.21 -8.70 -5.68
C LEU A 164 -14.74 -8.71 -5.59
N LYS A 165 -15.26 -9.82 -5.09
CA LYS A 165 -16.69 -10.06 -4.84
C LYS A 165 -16.95 -10.18 -3.34
N PHE A 166 -18.18 -10.04 -2.93
CA PHE A 166 -18.60 -10.40 -1.57
C PHE A 166 -18.28 -11.87 -1.30
N GLY A 167 -17.65 -12.15 -0.17
CA GLY A 167 -17.13 -13.44 0.22
C GLY A 167 -15.65 -13.68 -0.09
N ASP A 168 -15.05 -12.92 -1.00
CA ASP A 168 -13.60 -13.03 -1.28
C ASP A 168 -12.80 -12.60 -0.06
N ARG A 169 -11.67 -13.29 0.17
CA ARG A 169 -10.75 -13.04 1.28
C ARG A 169 -9.42 -12.50 0.75
N VAL A 170 -8.93 -11.44 1.36
CA VAL A 170 -7.64 -10.83 1.09
C VAL A 170 -6.75 -11.00 2.30
N ARG A 171 -5.51 -11.49 2.09
CA ARG A 171 -4.47 -11.55 3.11
C ARG A 171 -3.22 -10.84 2.60
N ILE A 172 -2.69 -9.89 3.38
CA ILE A 172 -1.46 -9.16 3.08
C ILE A 172 -0.53 -9.31 4.27
N GLU A 173 0.73 -9.71 4.02
CA GLU A 173 1.70 -10.00 5.07
C GLU A 173 3.14 -9.78 4.56
N MET A 174 4.06 -9.53 5.49
CA MET A 174 5.48 -9.41 5.21
C MET A 174 6.26 -10.23 6.23
N PHE A 175 7.27 -10.97 5.76
CA PHE A 175 8.05 -11.89 6.58
C PHE A 175 9.50 -11.45 6.69
N ASP A 176 10.11 -11.73 7.83
CA ASP A 176 11.54 -11.59 8.03
C ASP A 176 12.34 -12.74 7.35
N ALA A 177 13.65 -12.74 7.53
CA ALA A 177 14.52 -13.78 6.96
C ALA A 177 14.31 -15.17 7.59
N ALA A 178 13.75 -15.22 8.79
CA ALA A 178 13.42 -16.46 9.51
C ALA A 178 12.00 -16.98 9.16
N GLY A 179 11.26 -16.25 8.33
CA GLY A 179 9.88 -16.57 7.95
C GLY A 179 8.86 -16.18 9.01
N GLN A 180 9.21 -15.31 9.96
CA GLN A 180 8.27 -14.78 10.95
C GLN A 180 7.60 -13.52 10.42
N SER A 181 6.31 -13.36 10.72
CA SER A 181 5.54 -12.19 10.32
C SER A 181 6.03 -10.95 11.08
N ILE A 182 6.43 -9.91 10.35
CA ILE A 182 6.97 -8.67 10.93
C ILE A 182 5.85 -7.83 11.56
N PHE A 183 4.75 -7.64 10.82
CA PHE A 183 3.66 -6.72 11.16
C PHE A 183 2.37 -7.44 11.60
N GLY A 184 2.37 -8.78 11.56
CA GLY A 184 1.14 -9.55 11.53
C GLY A 184 0.44 -9.42 10.16
N ALA A 185 -0.65 -10.13 9.98
CA ALA A 185 -1.38 -10.12 8.72
C ALA A 185 -2.57 -9.15 8.75
N ILE A 186 -2.77 -8.44 7.65
CA ILE A 186 -4.10 -7.97 7.25
C ILE A 186 -4.81 -9.18 6.68
N ASP A 187 -5.94 -9.57 7.24
CA ASP A 187 -6.69 -10.75 6.81
C ASP A 187 -8.19 -10.45 6.88
N GLN A 188 -8.77 -10.16 5.73
CA GLN A 188 -10.09 -9.56 5.60
C GLN A 188 -10.96 -10.33 4.62
N GLN A 189 -12.27 -10.35 4.89
CA GLN A 189 -13.29 -10.80 3.95
C GLN A 189 -14.09 -9.61 3.44
N VAL A 190 -14.39 -9.60 2.15
CA VAL A 190 -15.28 -8.60 1.53
C VAL A 190 -16.71 -8.94 1.87
N GLU A 191 -17.38 -8.08 2.60
CA GLU A 191 -18.77 -8.29 3.04
C GLU A 191 -19.70 -7.25 2.42
N ARG A 192 -20.98 -7.64 2.29
CA ARG A 192 -22.03 -6.68 1.94
C ARG A 192 -22.44 -5.94 3.21
N TYR A 193 -22.37 -4.62 3.16
CA TYR A 193 -22.95 -3.82 4.23
C TYR A 193 -24.48 -3.88 4.15
N GLU A 194 -25.11 -4.31 5.22
CA GLU A 194 -26.56 -4.32 5.40
C GLU A 194 -26.93 -3.25 6.43
N HIS A 195 -27.91 -2.41 6.10
CA HIS A 195 -28.42 -1.34 6.97
C HIS A 195 -29.41 -1.90 8.00
#